data_193a252c6e54feab31154f9d9c5e60cb
#
_entry.id   193a252c6e54feab31154f9d9c5e60cb
#
_cell.length_a   1.000
_cell.length_b   1.000
_cell.length_c   1.000
_cell.angle_alpha   90.00
_cell.angle_beta   90.00
_cell.angle_gamma   90.00
#
_symmetry.space_group_name_H-M   'P 1'
#
loop_
_entity.id
_entity.type
_entity.pdbx_description
1 polymer ?
#
loop_
_entity_poly.entity_id
_entity_poly.type
_entity_poly.pdbx_seq_one_letter_code
_entity_poly.pdbx_strand_id
1 'polypeptide(L)'
;MEESLTKGGTTNVLVLSVSIASLPRPGGGDILADIHFSAGKGECLAVIGPNGSGKTSLLRAIDHELTVREGDVRLYGRSVSALTRQQRARQIAVLAQNDAPDMRLALEDYVALGRIPHARDMSRREHESIVTRAINDTGLQKLRTRSLSALSGGERQRAALARVLAQSPKLVLLDEPTNHLDPQARVELLALVKSLGITVVAVLHDLSLIESFADRVLLLSQGRALAWDVPERVLVSERLYPVFGLTSFTVPHPETGKALRIFEVPGYA
;
A
#
# COMPACT_ATOMS: atom_id res chain seq x y z
N MET A 1 25.57 6.04 -6.19
CA MET A 1 25.99 4.75 -5.64
C MET A 1 24.73 4.01 -5.28
N GLU A 2 24.39 2.96 -6.04
CA GLU A 2 23.21 2.13 -5.77
C GLU A 2 23.58 1.18 -4.63
N GLU A 3 22.94 1.35 -3.47
CA GLU A 3 23.02 0.36 -2.39
C GLU A 3 22.20 -0.87 -2.78
N SER A 4 22.87 -1.97 -3.07
CA SER A 4 22.25 -3.25 -3.40
C SER A 4 22.23 -4.16 -2.19
N LEU A 5 21.03 -4.58 -1.79
CA LEU A 5 20.84 -5.65 -0.81
C LEU A 5 20.96 -7.01 -1.51
N THR A 6 22.02 -7.75 -1.20
CA THR A 6 22.26 -9.11 -1.72
C THR A 6 21.46 -10.15 -0.93
N LYS A 7 20.46 -10.76 -1.57
CA LYS A 7 19.95 -12.09 -1.24
C LYS A 7 19.76 -12.86 -2.54
N GLY A 8 20.53 -13.94 -2.71
CA GLY A 8 20.28 -14.96 -3.71
C GLY A 8 20.17 -14.48 -5.15
N GLY A 9 21.28 -14.06 -5.79
CA GLY A 9 21.42 -14.08 -7.25
C GLY A 9 20.66 -13.07 -8.11
N THR A 10 19.77 -12.26 -7.55
CA THR A 10 19.11 -11.16 -8.28
C THR A 10 19.34 -9.87 -7.50
N THR A 11 20.00 -8.91 -8.11
CA THR A 11 20.21 -7.57 -7.53
C THR A 11 18.84 -6.88 -7.49
N ASN A 12 18.15 -6.93 -6.36
CA ASN A 12 16.85 -6.26 -6.23
C ASN A 12 17.10 -4.75 -6.05
N VAL A 13 16.66 -3.94 -7.04
CA VAL A 13 16.82 -2.48 -7.01
C VAL A 13 16.01 -1.93 -5.86
N LEU A 14 16.68 -1.24 -4.92
CA LEU A 14 16.03 -0.58 -3.79
C LEU A 14 15.19 0.60 -4.29
N VAL A 15 13.87 0.54 -4.06
CA VAL A 15 12.92 1.58 -4.46
C VAL A 15 12.65 2.55 -3.31
N LEU A 16 12.34 2.02 -2.13
CA LEU A 16 12.00 2.81 -0.94
C LEU A 16 12.94 2.47 0.22
N SER A 17 13.46 3.47 0.88
CA SER A 17 14.14 3.37 2.17
C SER A 17 13.53 4.35 3.15
N VAL A 18 13.11 3.86 4.30
CA VAL A 18 12.51 4.65 5.38
C VAL A 18 13.38 4.54 6.62
N SER A 19 13.78 5.69 7.14
CA SER A 19 14.51 5.82 8.40
C SER A 19 13.94 7.03 9.14
N ILE A 20 12.99 6.82 10.04
CA ILE A 20 12.31 7.85 10.83
C ILE A 20 12.69 7.67 12.28
N ALA A 21 13.59 8.50 12.77
CA ALA A 21 13.91 8.54 14.20
C ALA A 21 12.81 9.27 14.97
N SER A 22 12.23 10.34 14.39
CA SER A 22 11.15 11.11 15.02
C SER A 22 10.22 11.74 13.99
N LEU A 23 8.91 11.45 14.12
CA LEU A 23 7.82 12.17 13.46
C LEU A 23 6.96 12.83 14.54
N PRO A 24 7.02 14.17 14.72
CA PRO A 24 6.42 14.85 15.84
C PRO A 24 4.89 14.88 15.78
N ARG A 25 4.26 14.90 16.97
CA ARG A 25 2.82 15.14 17.14
C ARG A 25 2.58 16.61 17.47
N PRO A 26 1.55 17.26 16.92
CA PRO A 26 1.07 18.54 17.42
C PRO A 26 0.71 18.41 18.91
N GLY A 27 1.29 19.25 19.77
CA GLY A 27 1.07 19.19 21.23
C GLY A 27 2.10 18.39 22.01
N GLY A 28 3.13 17.84 21.37
CA GLY A 28 4.27 17.16 22.00
C GLY A 28 4.31 15.65 21.83
N GLY A 29 5.51 15.10 21.95
CA GLY A 29 5.80 13.68 21.70
C GLY A 29 5.87 13.35 20.21
N ASP A 30 6.01 12.06 19.91
CA ASP A 30 6.10 11.57 18.54
C ASP A 30 4.88 10.73 18.16
N ILE A 31 4.47 10.85 16.88
CA ILE A 31 3.50 9.94 16.25
C ILE A 31 4.20 8.64 15.88
N LEU A 32 5.43 8.75 15.33
CA LEU A 32 6.29 7.64 14.96
C LEU A 32 7.69 7.90 15.52
N ALA A 33 8.31 6.84 16.04
CA ALA A 33 9.68 6.86 16.53
C ALA A 33 10.39 5.55 16.18
N ASP A 34 11.63 5.64 15.73
CA ASP A 34 12.51 4.50 15.48
C ASP A 34 11.92 3.51 14.46
N ILE A 35 11.55 4.02 13.27
CA ILE A 35 10.98 3.23 12.17
C ILE A 35 12.04 3.06 11.09
N HIS A 36 12.43 1.81 10.82
CA HIS A 36 13.40 1.47 9.78
C HIS A 36 12.90 0.30 8.93
N PHE A 37 12.77 0.51 7.63
CA PHE A 37 12.47 -0.55 6.66
C PHE A 37 12.80 -0.12 5.23
N SER A 38 12.75 -1.06 4.32
CA SER A 38 13.01 -0.80 2.90
C SER A 38 12.16 -1.69 2.01
N ALA A 39 11.95 -1.25 0.75
CA ALA A 39 11.27 -2.02 -0.28
C ALA A 39 12.09 -2.06 -1.57
N GLY A 40 12.22 -3.24 -2.13
CA GLY A 40 12.76 -3.45 -3.46
C GLY A 40 11.71 -3.24 -4.56
N LYS A 41 12.18 -3.30 -5.81
CA LYS A 41 11.31 -3.15 -6.98
C LYS A 41 10.30 -4.30 -7.06
N GLY A 42 9.01 -3.95 -7.16
CA GLY A 42 7.91 -4.90 -7.26
C GLY A 42 7.53 -5.60 -5.96
N GLU A 43 8.17 -5.26 -4.82
CA GLU A 43 7.79 -5.82 -3.52
C GLU A 43 6.47 -5.21 -3.01
N CYS A 44 5.61 -6.06 -2.46
CA CYS A 44 4.41 -5.69 -1.73
C CYS A 44 4.69 -5.75 -0.23
N LEU A 45 4.58 -4.60 0.45
CA LEU A 45 4.72 -4.48 1.90
C LEU A 45 3.37 -4.31 2.55
N ALA A 46 3.10 -5.08 3.60
CA ALA A 46 1.96 -4.84 4.48
C ALA A 46 2.40 -4.11 5.75
N VAL A 47 1.69 -3.05 6.10
CA VAL A 47 1.80 -2.38 7.39
C VAL A 47 0.60 -2.77 8.23
N ILE A 48 0.84 -3.45 9.34
CA ILE A 48 -0.19 -3.93 10.26
C ILE A 48 0.02 -3.34 11.66
N GLY A 49 -1.04 -3.33 12.46
CA GLY A 49 -1.00 -2.80 13.82
C GLY A 49 -2.39 -2.36 14.28
N PRO A 50 -2.62 -2.14 15.58
CA PRO A 50 -3.89 -1.69 16.10
C PRO A 50 -4.26 -0.28 15.61
N ASN A 51 -5.51 0.11 15.84
CA ASN A 51 -5.94 1.48 15.55
C ASN A 51 -5.12 2.46 16.40
N GLY A 52 -4.72 3.59 15.78
CA GLY A 52 -3.88 4.58 16.44
C GLY A 52 -2.39 4.23 16.51
N SER A 53 -1.92 3.10 15.95
CA SER A 53 -0.48 2.74 15.97
C SER A 53 0.40 3.58 15.04
N GLY A 54 -0.17 4.45 14.21
CA GLY A 54 0.59 5.35 13.32
C GLY A 54 0.67 4.91 11.85
N LYS A 55 -0.08 3.89 11.41
CA LYS A 55 -0.02 3.34 10.04
C LYS A 55 -0.29 4.39 8.95
N THR A 56 -1.42 5.11 9.04
CA THR A 56 -1.75 6.20 8.11
C THR A 56 -0.72 7.34 8.18
N SER A 57 -0.22 7.66 9.38
CA SER A 57 0.82 8.68 9.55
C SER A 57 2.13 8.26 8.89
N LEU A 58 2.46 6.96 8.90
CA LEU A 58 3.61 6.43 8.17
C LEU A 58 3.45 6.62 6.65
N LEU A 59 2.28 6.29 6.07
CA LEU A 59 2.05 6.53 4.66
C LEU A 59 2.16 8.02 4.31
N ARG A 60 1.60 8.90 5.15
CA ARG A 60 1.71 10.37 4.98
C ARG A 60 3.14 10.88 5.11
N ALA A 61 3.97 10.26 5.96
CA ALA A 61 5.38 10.60 6.05
C ALA A 61 6.15 10.15 4.80
N ILE A 62 5.82 8.96 4.23
CA ILE A 62 6.41 8.47 2.98
C ILE A 62 6.06 9.40 1.81
N ASP A 63 4.82 9.89 1.71
CA ASP A 63 4.42 10.86 0.68
C ASP A 63 4.83 12.32 1.03
N HIS A 64 5.50 12.52 2.17
CA HIS A 64 5.91 13.84 2.65
C HIS A 64 4.74 14.83 2.84
N GLU A 65 3.56 14.34 3.18
CA GLU A 65 2.47 15.16 3.74
C GLU A 65 2.75 15.52 5.20
N LEU A 66 3.42 14.63 5.94
CA LEU A 66 3.96 14.87 7.26
C LEU A 66 5.49 14.97 7.17
N THR A 67 6.04 16.02 7.77
CA THR A 67 7.48 16.25 7.75
C THR A 67 8.17 15.46 8.87
N VAL A 68 9.09 14.60 8.50
CA VAL A 68 9.98 13.89 9.42
C VAL A 68 10.94 14.90 10.04
N ARG A 69 11.02 14.93 11.38
CA ARG A 69 11.93 15.83 12.10
C ARG A 69 13.36 15.30 12.11
N GLU A 70 13.50 14.01 12.37
CA GLU A 70 14.80 13.33 12.42
C GLU A 70 14.71 12.02 11.61
N GLY A 71 15.60 11.89 10.63
CA GLY A 71 15.62 10.78 9.70
C GLY A 71 15.37 11.22 8.26
N ASP A 72 15.09 10.27 7.38
CA ASP A 72 14.84 10.52 5.97
C ASP A 72 13.97 9.41 5.35
N VAL A 73 13.21 9.77 4.34
CA VAL A 73 12.51 8.85 3.45
C VAL A 73 13.10 9.04 2.06
N ARG A 74 13.58 7.96 1.47
CA ARG A 74 14.24 8.00 0.16
C ARG A 74 13.51 7.13 -0.86
N LEU A 75 13.37 7.67 -2.05
CA LEU A 75 12.88 6.95 -3.22
C LEU A 75 14.01 6.89 -4.25
N TYR A 76 14.45 5.67 -4.62
CA TYR A 76 15.63 5.44 -5.47
C TYR A 76 16.87 6.20 -4.95
N GLY A 77 17.13 6.16 -3.65
CA GLY A 77 18.24 6.85 -2.99
C GLY A 77 18.10 8.37 -2.85
N ARG A 78 17.07 9.00 -3.47
CA ARG A 78 16.82 10.43 -3.37
C ARG A 78 15.81 10.73 -2.28
N SER A 79 16.12 11.69 -1.39
CA SER A 79 15.19 12.12 -0.34
C SER A 79 13.88 12.66 -0.93
N VAL A 80 12.73 12.22 -0.41
CA VAL A 80 11.42 12.71 -0.83
C VAL A 80 11.21 14.17 -0.46
N SER A 81 11.87 14.65 0.60
CA SER A 81 11.84 16.06 1.01
C SER A 81 12.52 17.00 0.01
N ALA A 82 13.49 16.48 -0.76
CA ALA A 82 14.17 17.23 -1.82
C ALA A 82 13.38 17.30 -3.15
N LEU A 83 12.25 16.57 -3.24
CA LEU A 83 11.40 16.57 -4.42
C LEU A 83 10.34 17.67 -4.32
N THR A 84 10.07 18.37 -5.42
CA THR A 84 8.90 19.24 -5.50
C THR A 84 7.61 18.40 -5.41
N ARG A 85 6.48 19.01 -5.03
CA ARG A 85 5.18 18.36 -4.99
C ARG A 85 4.85 17.63 -6.30
N GLN A 86 5.11 18.27 -7.45
CA GLN A 86 4.88 17.66 -8.75
C GLN A 86 5.81 16.46 -9.01
N GLN A 87 7.10 16.55 -8.65
CA GLN A 87 8.06 15.45 -8.80
C GLN A 87 7.66 14.25 -7.94
N ARG A 88 7.18 14.48 -6.70
CA ARG A 88 6.65 13.41 -5.86
C ARG A 88 5.41 12.78 -6.48
N ALA A 89 4.42 13.60 -6.86
CA ALA A 89 3.19 13.12 -7.49
C ALA A 89 3.41 12.36 -8.80
N ARG A 90 4.56 12.48 -9.46
CA ARG A 90 4.95 11.65 -10.61
C ARG A 90 5.55 10.31 -10.24
N GLN A 91 5.92 10.12 -8.98
CA GLN A 91 6.63 8.93 -8.53
C GLN A 91 5.85 8.15 -7.47
N ILE A 92 5.09 8.84 -6.62
CA ILE A 92 4.30 8.25 -5.55
C ILE A 92 2.82 8.50 -5.86
N ALA A 93 2.01 7.45 -5.85
CA ALA A 93 0.56 7.57 -5.93
C ALA A 93 -0.07 7.01 -4.67
N VAL A 94 -1.12 7.68 -4.19
CA VAL A 94 -1.81 7.32 -2.96
C VAL A 94 -3.26 6.97 -3.26
N LEU A 95 -3.69 5.81 -2.78
CA LEU A 95 -5.08 5.45 -2.63
C LEU A 95 -5.44 5.65 -1.16
N ALA A 96 -6.06 6.80 -0.87
CA ALA A 96 -6.42 7.17 0.49
C ALA A 96 -7.73 6.47 0.93
N GLN A 97 -7.87 6.24 2.23
CA GLN A 97 -9.07 5.63 2.82
C GLN A 97 -10.36 6.42 2.51
N ASN A 98 -10.28 7.75 2.46
CA ASN A 98 -11.40 8.66 2.25
C ASN A 98 -11.25 9.40 0.91
N ASP A 99 -11.21 8.67 -0.21
CA ASP A 99 -11.34 9.29 -1.53
C ASP A 99 -12.84 9.55 -1.80
N ALA A 100 -13.24 10.82 -1.87
CA ALA A 100 -14.61 11.24 -2.11
C ALA A 100 -14.73 11.94 -3.49
N PRO A 101 -14.70 11.17 -4.59
CA PRO A 101 -14.80 11.75 -5.92
C PRO A 101 -16.22 12.27 -6.19
N ASP A 102 -16.34 13.16 -7.18
CA ASP A 102 -17.65 13.49 -7.73
C ASP A 102 -18.25 12.24 -8.39
N MET A 103 -19.30 11.71 -7.79
CA MET A 103 -19.95 10.48 -8.21
C MET A 103 -20.64 10.58 -9.59
N ARG A 104 -20.76 11.78 -10.14
CA ARG A 104 -21.32 12.03 -11.48
C ARG A 104 -20.31 11.82 -12.60
N LEU A 105 -19.01 11.85 -12.29
CA LEU A 105 -17.95 11.64 -13.29
C LEU A 105 -18.12 10.29 -13.97
N ALA A 106 -17.87 10.24 -15.28
CA ALA A 106 -17.64 8.98 -15.96
C ALA A 106 -16.35 8.32 -15.44
N LEU A 107 -16.31 7.00 -15.46
CA LEU A 107 -15.12 6.24 -15.01
C LEU A 107 -13.86 6.74 -15.71
N GLU A 108 -13.88 6.93 -17.03
CA GLU A 108 -12.71 7.38 -17.78
C GLU A 108 -12.22 8.77 -17.35
N ASP A 109 -13.14 9.70 -17.11
CA ASP A 109 -12.82 11.05 -16.65
C ASP A 109 -12.19 11.03 -15.26
N TYR A 110 -12.74 10.20 -14.36
CA TYR A 110 -12.18 9.99 -13.03
C TYR A 110 -10.76 9.41 -13.09
N VAL A 111 -10.54 8.39 -13.91
CA VAL A 111 -9.22 7.77 -14.08
C VAL A 111 -8.24 8.77 -14.71
N ALA A 112 -8.71 9.63 -15.64
CA ALA A 112 -7.89 10.68 -16.26
C ALA A 112 -7.35 11.71 -15.25
N LEU A 113 -7.99 11.91 -14.09
CA LEU A 113 -7.46 12.76 -13.01
C LEU A 113 -6.07 12.29 -12.54
N GLY A 114 -5.77 11.00 -12.64
CA GLY A 114 -4.44 10.47 -12.36
C GLY A 114 -3.34 11.04 -13.26
N ARG A 115 -3.70 11.67 -14.41
CA ARG A 115 -2.73 12.29 -15.34
C ARG A 115 -2.36 13.72 -14.98
N ILE A 116 -3.02 14.34 -13.99
CA ILE A 116 -2.77 15.75 -13.61
C ILE A 116 -1.28 16.05 -13.37
N PRO A 117 -0.48 15.23 -12.67
CA PRO A 117 0.94 15.52 -12.46
C PRO A 117 1.77 15.59 -13.75
N HIS A 118 1.27 15.01 -14.83
CA HIS A 118 1.93 14.91 -16.14
C HIS A 118 1.30 15.80 -17.22
N ALA A 119 0.35 16.67 -16.87
CA ALA A 119 -0.49 17.39 -17.84
C ALA A 119 0.29 18.20 -18.90
N ARG A 120 1.55 18.58 -18.62
CA ARG A 120 2.38 19.39 -19.51
C ARG A 120 3.46 18.59 -20.26
N ASP A 121 3.59 17.30 -20.02
CA ASP A 121 4.76 16.53 -20.47
C ASP A 121 4.46 15.59 -21.64
N MET A 122 3.18 15.38 -21.95
CA MET A 122 2.73 14.36 -22.91
C MET A 122 1.60 14.92 -23.78
N SER A 123 1.47 14.34 -24.98
CA SER A 123 0.34 14.62 -25.86
C SER A 123 -0.97 14.05 -25.30
N ARG A 124 -2.10 14.60 -25.75
CA ARG A 124 -3.43 14.08 -25.40
C ARG A 124 -3.57 12.60 -25.71
N ARG A 125 -3.06 12.13 -26.85
CA ARG A 125 -3.12 10.73 -27.27
C ARG A 125 -2.34 9.78 -26.33
N GLU A 126 -1.20 10.24 -25.81
CA GLU A 126 -0.42 9.48 -24.82
C GLU A 126 -1.17 9.38 -23.49
N HIS A 127 -1.78 10.47 -23.02
CA HIS A 127 -2.63 10.44 -21.84
C HIS A 127 -3.79 9.48 -21.99
N GLU A 128 -4.52 9.53 -23.10
CA GLU A 128 -5.64 8.62 -23.40
C GLU A 128 -5.20 7.15 -23.44
N SER A 129 -4.03 6.86 -24.00
CA SER A 129 -3.46 5.51 -24.03
C SER A 129 -3.18 4.99 -22.60
N ILE A 130 -2.61 5.82 -21.72
CA ILE A 130 -2.30 5.43 -20.34
C ILE A 130 -3.59 5.21 -19.55
N VAL A 131 -4.58 6.09 -19.69
CA VAL A 131 -5.90 5.94 -19.05
C VAL A 131 -6.58 4.65 -19.51
N THR A 132 -6.57 4.36 -20.82
CA THR A 132 -7.13 3.14 -21.37
C THR A 132 -6.46 1.89 -20.81
N ARG A 133 -5.12 1.89 -20.69
CA ARG A 133 -4.37 0.80 -20.09
C ARG A 133 -4.76 0.60 -18.63
N ALA A 134 -4.80 1.66 -17.82
CA ALA A 134 -5.15 1.57 -16.40
C ALA A 134 -6.57 1.02 -16.19
N ILE A 135 -7.54 1.41 -17.05
CA ILE A 135 -8.90 0.86 -17.04
C ILE A 135 -8.91 -0.63 -17.39
N ASN A 136 -8.11 -1.05 -18.39
CA ASN A 136 -8.00 -2.45 -18.81
C ASN A 136 -7.33 -3.29 -17.71
N ASP A 137 -6.22 -2.81 -17.14
CA ASP A 137 -5.47 -3.51 -16.09
C ASP A 137 -6.32 -3.76 -14.83
N THR A 138 -7.36 -2.93 -14.61
CA THR A 138 -8.31 -3.09 -13.50
C THR A 138 -9.62 -3.80 -13.89
N GLY A 139 -9.73 -4.30 -15.13
CA GLY A 139 -10.89 -5.06 -15.60
C GLY A 139 -12.17 -4.24 -15.78
N LEU A 140 -12.05 -2.90 -15.98
CA LEU A 140 -13.20 -1.99 -16.03
C LEU A 140 -13.58 -1.50 -17.43
N GLN A 141 -13.03 -2.08 -18.49
CA GLN A 141 -13.19 -1.60 -19.87
C GLN A 141 -14.64 -1.50 -20.32
N LYS A 142 -15.51 -2.42 -19.87
CA LYS A 142 -16.95 -2.40 -20.19
C LYS A 142 -17.75 -1.33 -19.46
N LEU A 143 -17.15 -0.69 -18.46
CA LEU A 143 -17.78 0.31 -17.61
C LEU A 143 -17.25 1.72 -17.87
N ARG A 144 -16.40 1.88 -18.88
CA ARG A 144 -15.61 3.09 -19.17
C ARG A 144 -16.43 4.38 -19.16
N THR A 145 -17.61 4.37 -19.75
CA THR A 145 -18.49 5.54 -19.87
C THR A 145 -19.56 5.64 -18.77
N ARG A 146 -19.59 4.68 -17.83
CA ARG A 146 -20.56 4.72 -16.73
C ARG A 146 -20.12 5.75 -15.68
N SER A 147 -21.10 6.40 -15.05
CA SER A 147 -20.84 7.26 -13.89
C SER A 147 -20.37 6.42 -12.70
N LEU A 148 -19.55 6.99 -11.83
CA LEU A 148 -19.09 6.33 -10.60
C LEU A 148 -20.25 5.93 -9.69
N SER A 149 -21.37 6.68 -9.71
CA SER A 149 -22.59 6.34 -8.94
C SER A 149 -23.23 5.04 -9.39
N ALA A 150 -23.04 4.64 -10.65
CA ALA A 150 -23.60 3.41 -11.22
C ALA A 150 -22.70 2.18 -11.01
N LEU A 151 -21.55 2.33 -10.37
CA LEU A 151 -20.61 1.26 -10.06
C LEU A 151 -20.92 0.62 -8.69
N SER A 152 -20.66 -0.70 -8.58
CA SER A 152 -20.63 -1.38 -7.28
C SER A 152 -19.47 -0.89 -6.40
N GLY A 153 -19.47 -1.25 -5.10
CA GLY A 153 -18.37 -0.91 -4.19
C GLY A 153 -17.01 -1.42 -4.67
N GLY A 154 -16.95 -2.68 -5.11
CA GLY A 154 -15.72 -3.28 -5.64
C GLY A 154 -15.27 -2.65 -6.98
N GLU A 155 -16.23 -2.31 -7.87
CA GLU A 155 -15.92 -1.60 -9.11
C GLU A 155 -15.39 -0.18 -8.84
N ARG A 156 -15.96 0.54 -7.86
CA ARG A 156 -15.44 1.85 -7.45
C ARG A 156 -14.04 1.75 -6.88
N GLN A 157 -13.76 0.73 -6.09
CA GLN A 157 -12.40 0.53 -5.54
C GLN A 157 -11.39 0.21 -6.65
N ARG A 158 -11.77 -0.62 -7.63
CA ARG A 158 -10.93 -0.84 -8.83
C ARG A 158 -10.80 0.43 -9.69
N ALA A 159 -11.81 1.29 -9.75
CA ALA A 159 -11.72 2.59 -10.42
C ALA A 159 -10.73 3.53 -9.72
N ALA A 160 -10.73 3.56 -8.38
CA ALA A 160 -9.76 4.32 -7.60
C ALA A 160 -8.32 3.78 -7.82
N LEU A 161 -8.16 2.45 -7.89
CA LEU A 161 -6.88 1.84 -8.26
C LEU A 161 -6.48 2.22 -9.69
N ALA A 162 -7.40 2.20 -10.66
CA ALA A 162 -7.12 2.62 -12.04
C ALA A 162 -6.61 4.08 -12.11
N ARG A 163 -7.21 4.99 -11.33
CA ARG A 163 -6.75 6.38 -11.21
C ARG A 163 -5.31 6.46 -10.67
N VAL A 164 -5.00 5.68 -9.65
CA VAL A 164 -3.64 5.56 -9.10
C VAL A 164 -2.66 5.03 -10.16
N LEU A 165 -3.03 3.99 -10.89
CA LEU A 165 -2.19 3.41 -11.96
C LEU A 165 -2.01 4.37 -13.14
N ALA A 166 -3.04 5.15 -13.48
CA ALA A 166 -2.95 6.17 -14.52
C ALA A 166 -1.91 7.25 -14.21
N GLN A 167 -1.54 7.45 -12.94
CA GLN A 167 -0.43 8.33 -12.54
C GLN A 167 0.94 7.78 -12.97
N SER A 168 1.04 6.50 -13.36
CA SER A 168 2.29 5.82 -13.73
C SER A 168 3.35 5.87 -12.61
N PRO A 169 2.99 5.52 -11.37
CA PRO A 169 3.84 5.68 -10.20
C PRO A 169 5.00 4.66 -10.18
N LYS A 170 6.02 4.96 -9.38
CA LYS A 170 7.10 4.03 -8.99
C LYS A 170 6.81 3.34 -7.66
N LEU A 171 6.03 3.99 -6.82
CA LEU A 171 5.58 3.51 -5.51
C LEU A 171 4.08 3.80 -5.36
N VAL A 172 3.32 2.81 -4.93
CA VAL A 172 1.91 2.94 -4.60
C VAL A 172 1.73 2.80 -3.09
N LEU A 173 1.04 3.75 -2.49
CA LEU A 173 0.64 3.73 -1.08
C LEU A 173 -0.87 3.46 -1.02
N LEU A 174 -1.26 2.41 -0.30
CA LEU A 174 -2.66 2.00 -0.14
C LEU A 174 -3.04 2.11 1.34
N ASP A 175 -3.96 3.01 1.67
CA ASP A 175 -4.46 3.15 3.03
C ASP A 175 -5.81 2.44 3.16
N GLU A 176 -5.78 1.24 3.74
CA GLU A 176 -6.95 0.38 3.98
C GLU A 176 -7.79 0.09 2.70
N PRO A 177 -7.17 -0.36 1.60
CA PRO A 177 -7.81 -0.47 0.30
C PRO A 177 -8.96 -1.50 0.26
N THR A 178 -9.02 -2.39 1.24
CA THR A 178 -10.01 -3.47 1.32
C THR A 178 -11.22 -3.13 2.21
N ASN A 179 -11.27 -1.94 2.81
CA ASN A 179 -12.38 -1.54 3.66
C ASN A 179 -13.69 -1.47 2.87
N HIS A 180 -14.78 -1.89 3.52
CA HIS A 180 -16.14 -1.92 2.95
C HIS A 180 -16.32 -2.82 1.72
N LEU A 181 -15.35 -3.67 1.39
CA LEU A 181 -15.47 -4.69 0.37
C LEU A 181 -15.94 -6.02 0.98
N ASP A 182 -16.72 -6.78 0.22
CA ASP A 182 -17.02 -8.17 0.57
C ASP A 182 -15.75 -9.05 0.52
N PRO A 183 -15.75 -10.24 1.14
CA PRO A 183 -14.56 -11.08 1.24
C PRO A 183 -13.93 -11.44 -0.11
N GLN A 184 -14.75 -11.72 -1.13
CA GLN A 184 -14.26 -12.05 -2.47
C GLN A 184 -13.56 -10.84 -3.11
N ALA A 185 -14.19 -9.66 -3.08
CA ALA A 185 -13.63 -8.43 -3.66
C ALA A 185 -12.31 -8.01 -2.97
N ARG A 186 -12.14 -8.28 -1.66
CA ARG A 186 -10.85 -8.04 -0.95
C ARG A 186 -9.72 -8.87 -1.54
N VAL A 187 -9.95 -10.18 -1.69
CA VAL A 187 -8.96 -11.11 -2.25
C VAL A 187 -8.61 -10.73 -3.69
N GLU A 188 -9.63 -10.47 -4.52
CA GLU A 188 -9.46 -10.10 -5.92
C GLU A 188 -8.67 -8.78 -6.06
N LEU A 189 -8.96 -7.76 -5.24
CA LEU A 189 -8.26 -6.48 -5.28
C LEU A 189 -6.78 -6.64 -4.94
N LEU A 190 -6.44 -7.36 -3.86
CA LEU A 190 -5.05 -7.56 -3.45
C LEU A 190 -4.28 -8.45 -4.44
N ALA A 191 -4.93 -9.48 -4.99
CA ALA A 191 -4.34 -10.30 -6.05
C ALA A 191 -4.06 -9.46 -7.31
N LEU A 192 -4.99 -8.59 -7.70
CA LEU A 192 -4.81 -7.64 -8.80
C LEU A 192 -3.61 -6.72 -8.52
N VAL A 193 -3.55 -6.08 -7.36
CA VAL A 193 -2.43 -5.18 -6.99
C VAL A 193 -1.10 -5.92 -7.08
N LYS A 194 -1.02 -7.14 -6.54
CA LYS A 194 0.22 -7.95 -6.58
C LYS A 194 0.63 -8.31 -8.00
N SER A 195 -0.34 -8.62 -8.88
CA SER A 195 -0.09 -8.99 -10.28
C SER A 195 0.50 -7.85 -11.12
N LEU A 196 0.35 -6.59 -10.70
CA LEU A 196 0.85 -5.42 -11.43
C LEU A 196 2.38 -5.28 -11.35
N GLY A 197 3.06 -5.96 -10.41
CA GLY A 197 4.52 -5.91 -10.25
C GLY A 197 5.07 -4.53 -9.89
N ILE A 198 4.25 -3.64 -9.32
CA ILE A 198 4.63 -2.31 -8.83
C ILE A 198 5.02 -2.44 -7.36
N THR A 199 5.97 -1.63 -6.89
CA THR A 199 6.29 -1.56 -5.45
C THR A 199 5.13 -0.94 -4.69
N VAL A 200 4.65 -1.62 -3.65
CA VAL A 200 3.46 -1.22 -2.88
C VAL A 200 3.75 -1.22 -1.39
N VAL A 201 3.25 -0.19 -0.69
CA VAL A 201 3.12 -0.20 0.78
C VAL A 201 1.62 -0.08 1.09
N ALA A 202 1.05 -1.13 1.68
CA ALA A 202 -0.38 -1.20 2.00
C ALA A 202 -0.63 -1.31 3.49
N VAL A 203 -1.48 -0.46 4.04
CA VAL A 203 -2.05 -0.65 5.38
C VAL A 203 -3.19 -1.65 5.27
N LEU A 204 -3.09 -2.75 6.00
CA LEU A 204 -4.08 -3.82 6.00
C LEU A 204 -4.52 -4.16 7.43
N HIS A 205 -5.82 -4.45 7.60
CA HIS A 205 -6.40 -4.88 8.88
C HIS A 205 -6.67 -6.39 8.93
N ASP A 206 -6.97 -7.00 7.79
CA ASP A 206 -7.27 -8.42 7.70
C ASP A 206 -5.99 -9.24 7.64
N LEU A 207 -5.61 -9.83 8.77
CA LEU A 207 -4.38 -10.63 8.89
C LEU A 207 -4.39 -11.86 7.98
N SER A 208 -5.57 -12.40 7.66
CA SER A 208 -5.71 -13.58 6.81
C SER A 208 -5.26 -13.37 5.36
N LEU A 209 -5.25 -12.10 4.92
CA LEU A 209 -4.85 -11.71 3.56
C LEU A 209 -3.35 -11.43 3.42
N ILE A 210 -2.63 -11.30 4.55
CA ILE A 210 -1.23 -10.84 4.54
C ILE A 210 -0.31 -11.82 3.81
N GLU A 211 -0.37 -13.12 4.13
CA GLU A 211 0.53 -14.14 3.54
C GLU A 211 0.35 -14.28 2.03
N SER A 212 -0.85 -14.04 1.50
CA SER A 212 -1.11 -14.09 0.06
C SER A 212 -0.65 -12.84 -0.68
N PHE A 213 -0.65 -11.68 0.01
CA PHE A 213 -0.35 -10.39 -0.58
C PHE A 213 1.10 -9.96 -0.38
N ALA A 214 1.59 -9.99 0.87
CA ALA A 214 2.82 -9.30 1.24
C ALA A 214 4.07 -10.18 1.10
N ASP A 215 5.16 -9.57 0.60
CA ASP A 215 6.51 -10.15 0.63
C ASP A 215 7.22 -9.80 1.94
N ARG A 216 6.84 -8.67 2.57
CA ARG A 216 7.33 -8.20 3.87
C ARG A 216 6.20 -7.59 4.68
N VAL A 217 6.33 -7.66 6.00
CA VAL A 217 5.37 -7.11 6.96
C VAL A 217 6.07 -6.22 7.96
N LEU A 218 5.54 -5.02 8.15
CA LEU A 218 5.88 -4.12 9.23
C LEU A 218 4.78 -4.15 10.29
N LEU A 219 5.09 -4.65 11.47
CA LEU A 219 4.20 -4.61 12.63
C LEU A 219 4.46 -3.34 13.45
N LEU A 220 3.45 -2.46 13.48
CA LEU A 220 3.49 -1.20 14.23
C LEU A 220 2.66 -1.29 15.52
N SER A 221 3.20 -0.80 16.61
CA SER A 221 2.46 -0.56 17.85
C SER A 221 2.96 0.71 18.52
N GLN A 222 2.04 1.56 18.97
CA GLN A 222 2.33 2.81 19.69
C GLN A 222 3.39 3.67 19.00
N GLY A 223 3.33 3.77 17.66
CA GLY A 223 4.26 4.56 16.87
C GLY A 223 5.64 3.96 16.66
N ARG A 224 5.88 2.70 17.05
CA ARG A 224 7.17 2.01 16.91
C ARG A 224 7.05 0.74 16.06
N ALA A 225 8.13 0.41 15.37
CA ALA A 225 8.26 -0.86 14.67
C ALA A 225 8.61 -1.98 15.66
N LEU A 226 7.69 -2.93 15.85
CA LEU A 226 7.94 -4.11 16.68
C LEU A 226 8.57 -5.27 15.90
N ALA A 227 8.27 -5.35 14.61
CA ALA A 227 8.84 -6.35 13.74
C ALA A 227 8.85 -5.85 12.29
N TRP A 228 9.89 -6.25 11.57
CA TRP A 228 10.06 -6.09 10.14
C TRP A 228 10.68 -7.35 9.57
N ASP A 229 9.88 -8.20 8.92
CA ASP A 229 10.34 -9.49 8.36
C ASP A 229 9.33 -10.02 7.32
N VAL A 230 9.55 -11.24 6.82
CA VAL A 230 8.59 -12.00 6.01
C VAL A 230 7.33 -12.33 6.83
N PRO A 231 6.16 -12.52 6.17
CA PRO A 231 4.90 -12.79 6.87
C PRO A 231 4.98 -13.94 7.87
N GLU A 232 5.65 -15.04 7.50
CA GLU A 232 5.75 -16.25 8.33
C GLU A 232 6.45 -15.99 9.67
N ARG A 233 7.34 -15.00 9.72
CA ARG A 233 8.07 -14.61 10.94
C ARG A 233 7.38 -13.53 11.76
N VAL A 234 6.55 -12.70 11.12
CA VAL A 234 5.82 -11.63 11.82
C VAL A 234 4.51 -12.12 12.39
N LEU A 235 3.79 -12.98 11.65
CA LEU A 235 2.45 -13.45 12.03
C LEU A 235 2.48 -14.63 13.02
N VAL A 236 3.40 -14.62 13.98
CA VAL A 236 3.52 -15.63 15.04
C VAL A 236 2.91 -15.13 16.35
N SER A 237 2.45 -16.06 17.19
CA SER A 237 1.76 -15.76 18.45
C SER A 237 2.56 -14.82 19.35
N GLU A 238 3.88 -15.02 19.45
CA GLU A 238 4.77 -14.22 20.29
C GLU A 238 4.80 -12.74 19.94
N ARG A 239 4.53 -12.42 18.67
CA ARG A 239 4.48 -11.04 18.15
C ARG A 239 3.07 -10.49 18.11
N LEU A 240 2.08 -11.33 17.78
CA LEU A 240 0.70 -10.88 17.64
C LEU A 240 -0.02 -10.75 18.97
N TYR A 241 0.27 -11.63 19.94
CA TYR A 241 -0.45 -11.62 21.21
C TYR A 241 -0.30 -10.32 22.01
N PRO A 242 0.92 -9.75 22.18
CA PRO A 242 1.09 -8.49 22.89
C PRO A 242 0.42 -7.28 22.21
N VAL A 243 0.14 -7.38 20.89
CA VAL A 243 -0.36 -6.27 20.07
C VAL A 243 -1.85 -6.36 19.83
N PHE A 244 -2.36 -7.56 19.53
CA PHE A 244 -3.74 -7.79 19.12
C PHE A 244 -4.51 -8.70 20.07
N GLY A 245 -3.84 -9.34 21.05
CA GLY A 245 -4.45 -10.38 21.88
C GLY A 245 -4.74 -11.68 21.09
N LEU A 246 -4.08 -11.88 19.94
CA LEU A 246 -4.31 -13.03 19.06
C LEU A 246 -3.14 -14.01 19.12
N THR A 247 -3.46 -15.29 19.10
CA THR A 247 -2.52 -16.35 18.77
C THR A 247 -2.67 -16.78 17.33
N SER A 248 -1.65 -17.41 16.77
CA SER A 248 -1.67 -17.96 15.42
C SER A 248 -0.97 -19.30 15.35
N PHE A 249 -1.50 -20.19 14.53
CA PHE A 249 -0.92 -21.49 14.22
C PHE A 249 -1.21 -21.86 12.76
N THR A 250 -0.50 -22.84 12.22
CA THR A 250 -0.71 -23.29 10.84
C THR A 250 -1.31 -24.69 10.83
N VAL A 251 -2.27 -24.91 9.93
CA VAL A 251 -2.88 -26.19 9.65
C VAL A 251 -2.78 -26.51 8.16
N PRO A 252 -2.70 -27.78 7.75
CA PRO A 252 -2.76 -28.14 6.36
C PRO A 252 -4.17 -27.91 5.79
N HIS A 253 -4.28 -27.30 4.59
CA HIS A 253 -5.55 -27.23 3.88
C HIS A 253 -6.03 -28.65 3.54
N PRO A 254 -7.28 -29.02 3.84
CA PRO A 254 -7.76 -30.42 3.74
C PRO A 254 -7.66 -31.00 2.33
N GLU A 255 -7.80 -30.19 1.29
CA GLU A 255 -7.75 -30.66 -0.11
C GLU A 255 -6.38 -30.50 -0.75
N THR A 256 -5.66 -29.39 -0.47
CA THR A 256 -4.41 -29.07 -1.17
C THR A 256 -3.15 -29.35 -0.36
N GLY A 257 -3.25 -29.62 0.95
CA GLY A 257 -2.13 -29.76 1.86
C GLY A 257 -1.33 -28.49 2.12
N LYS A 258 -1.66 -27.37 1.47
CA LYS A 258 -0.97 -26.09 1.68
C LYS A 258 -1.19 -25.60 3.11
N ALA A 259 -0.14 -25.08 3.75
CA ALA A 259 -0.25 -24.49 5.07
C ALA A 259 -1.20 -23.28 5.07
N LEU A 260 -2.18 -23.30 5.95
CA LEU A 260 -3.11 -22.20 6.22
C LEU A 260 -2.84 -21.68 7.61
N ARG A 261 -2.72 -20.35 7.74
CA ARG A 261 -2.60 -19.71 9.05
C ARG A 261 -3.98 -19.41 9.61
N ILE A 262 -4.16 -19.83 10.85
CA ILE A 262 -5.37 -19.58 11.65
C ILE A 262 -5.00 -18.56 12.73
N PHE A 263 -5.91 -17.62 12.98
CA PHE A 263 -5.81 -16.65 14.06
C PHE A 263 -6.93 -16.92 15.07
N GLU A 264 -6.60 -16.88 16.35
CA GLU A 264 -7.51 -17.22 17.44
C GLU A 264 -7.38 -16.22 18.58
N VAL A 265 -8.50 -15.93 19.23
CA VAL A 265 -8.52 -15.20 20.51
C VAL A 265 -8.47 -16.24 21.64
N PRO A 266 -7.37 -16.34 22.43
CA PRO A 266 -7.27 -17.32 23.50
C PRO A 266 -8.40 -17.16 24.53
N GLY A 267 -9.02 -18.28 24.93
CA GLY A 267 -10.07 -18.31 25.97
C GLY A 267 -11.51 -18.14 25.45
N TYR A 268 -11.71 -18.11 24.12
CA TYR A 268 -13.03 -18.12 23.48
C TYR A 268 -13.28 -19.40 22.66
N ALA A 269 -12.58 -20.49 23.00
CA ALA A 269 -12.80 -21.80 22.40
C ALA A 269 -13.87 -22.60 23.14
#